data_54379e5ad367e9cc413d5bf61e65becb
#
_entry.id   54379e5ad367e9cc413d5bf61e65becb
#
_cell.length_a   1.000
_cell.length_b   1.000
_cell.length_c   1.000
_cell.angle_alpha   90.00
_cell.angle_beta   90.00
_cell.angle_gamma   90.00
#
_symmetry.space_group_name_H-M   'P 1'
#
loop_
_entity.id
_entity.type
_entity.pdbx_description
1 polymer ?
#
loop_
_entity_poly.entity_id
_entity_poly.type
_entity_poly.pdbx_seq_one_letter_code
_entity_poly.pdbx_strand_id
1 'polypeptide(L)'
;MLLLKHLHILPMAGPGPMNGDILLENGKIRALGRELSAPGAQVLELEGLYAMPGMVDAHCHIGMWEDGNMIEGDDGNETSGPITPELRAIDAINPFDRCFAEACAAGVTACVTGPGSANVIGGQFAALKTRPGSVEDKLIQAPLAMKAALGENPKRVYAAQKSSPQTRMATAALLRRALLEAQAYAKKRAEKEGADFDMAKEALLPVLRGELPLKIHAHRADDILTAIRIAEEFHLRFSLEHCTEGYLIPEAIRQAQDAGAKVIIGPLLMDRSKVELRNLTFQAPKLLHDQGIEFALMTDHPVVPLQYLPVCAALAVREGLDEDTALKAITLHGARAVGLEDRLGSLEPGKDGDVAIFRGHPLDVRSRCVMTLIDGQIVHDQR
;
A
#
# COMPACT_ATOMS: atom_id res chain seq x y z
N MET A 1 10.89 -1.56 28.26
CA MET A 1 10.18 -2.83 28.01
C MET A 1 8.70 -2.67 28.36
N LEU A 2 7.83 -3.21 27.54
CA LEU A 2 6.38 -3.23 27.76
C LEU A 2 5.89 -4.67 27.57
N LEU A 3 5.14 -5.20 28.51
CA LEU A 3 4.57 -6.54 28.51
C LEU A 3 3.05 -6.44 28.44
N LEU A 4 2.46 -6.88 27.32
CA LEU A 4 1.02 -6.95 27.08
C LEU A 4 0.56 -8.37 27.39
N LYS A 5 -0.38 -8.53 28.34
CA LYS A 5 -0.76 -9.84 28.88
C LYS A 5 -2.20 -10.24 28.59
N HIS A 6 -2.42 -11.54 28.55
CA HIS A 6 -3.72 -12.20 28.49
C HIS A 6 -4.56 -11.87 27.25
N LEU A 7 -3.88 -11.76 26.09
CA LEU A 7 -4.46 -11.42 24.80
C LEU A 7 -4.90 -12.65 24.00
N HIS A 8 -5.90 -12.48 23.13
CA HIS A 8 -6.12 -13.33 21.98
C HIS A 8 -5.26 -12.82 20.82
N ILE A 9 -4.14 -13.48 20.53
CA ILE A 9 -3.15 -13.03 19.58
C ILE A 9 -3.41 -13.66 18.21
N LEU A 10 -3.49 -12.81 17.17
CA LEU A 10 -3.57 -13.16 15.76
C LEU A 10 -2.24 -12.78 15.09
N PRO A 11 -1.21 -13.63 15.08
CA PRO A 11 0.15 -13.22 14.76
C PRO A 11 0.42 -13.00 13.28
N MET A 12 -0.45 -13.47 12.37
CA MET A 12 -0.34 -13.45 10.89
C MET A 12 0.84 -14.25 10.33
N ALA A 13 1.66 -14.86 11.20
CA ALA A 13 2.74 -15.79 10.85
C ALA A 13 2.93 -16.81 11.95
N GLY A 14 3.67 -17.90 11.68
CA GLY A 14 4.00 -18.93 12.67
C GLY A 14 2.82 -19.85 13.02
N PRO A 15 2.63 -20.19 14.32
CA PRO A 15 1.74 -21.27 14.74
C PRO A 15 0.24 -20.97 14.67
N GLY A 16 -0.15 -19.78 14.15
CA GLY A 16 -1.55 -19.33 14.08
C GLY A 16 -2.05 -18.66 15.38
N PRO A 17 -3.38 -18.44 15.50
CA PRO A 17 -3.99 -17.77 16.66
C PRO A 17 -3.68 -18.45 17.98
N MET A 18 -3.40 -17.65 19.03
CA MET A 18 -3.07 -18.16 20.35
C MET A 18 -3.51 -17.20 21.46
N ASN A 19 -3.74 -17.75 22.66
CA ASN A 19 -3.84 -16.93 23.87
C ASN A 19 -2.46 -16.80 24.51
N GLY A 20 -2.09 -15.56 24.87
CA GLY A 20 -0.77 -15.32 25.43
C GLY A 20 -0.43 -13.86 25.62
N ASP A 21 0.85 -13.60 25.68
CA ASP A 21 1.46 -12.31 26.00
C ASP A 21 2.40 -11.87 24.86
N ILE A 22 2.59 -10.56 24.75
CA ILE A 22 3.54 -9.93 23.81
C ILE A 22 4.52 -9.08 24.63
N LEU A 23 5.80 -9.36 24.49
CA LEU A 23 6.87 -8.54 25.07
C LEU A 23 7.47 -7.64 24.00
N LEU A 24 7.46 -6.34 24.27
CA LEU A 24 8.06 -5.31 23.43
C LEU A 24 9.29 -4.71 24.12
N GLU A 25 10.38 -4.57 23.38
CA GLU A 25 11.63 -4.01 23.86
C GLU A 25 12.32 -3.22 22.74
N ASN A 26 12.79 -2.00 23.07
CA ASN A 26 13.51 -1.12 22.14
C ASN A 26 12.79 -0.92 20.78
N GLY A 27 11.47 -0.75 20.83
CA GLY A 27 10.67 -0.54 19.63
C GLY A 27 10.34 -1.80 18.83
N LYS A 28 10.78 -2.98 19.28
CA LYS A 28 10.63 -4.25 18.56
C LYS A 28 9.82 -5.26 19.36
N ILE A 29 9.25 -6.22 18.66
CA ILE A 29 8.69 -7.44 19.24
C ILE A 29 9.88 -8.28 19.73
N ARG A 30 9.93 -8.55 21.03
CA ARG A 30 10.96 -9.39 21.65
C ARG A 30 10.56 -10.85 21.72
N ALA A 31 9.32 -11.09 22.12
CA ALA A 31 8.78 -12.44 22.28
C ALA A 31 7.26 -12.46 22.24
N LEU A 32 6.71 -13.58 21.79
CA LEU A 32 5.31 -13.98 21.96
C LEU A 32 5.31 -15.32 22.71
N GLY A 33 4.39 -15.50 23.65
CA GLY A 33 4.31 -16.73 24.41
C GLY A 33 3.23 -16.71 25.48
N ARG A 34 3.08 -17.82 26.18
CA ARG A 34 2.20 -17.91 27.36
C ARG A 34 3.00 -17.56 28.60
N GLU A 35 2.37 -16.84 29.53
CA GLU A 35 2.93 -16.54 30.86
C GLU A 35 4.34 -15.92 30.81
N LEU A 36 4.56 -14.97 29.87
CA LEU A 36 5.84 -14.30 29.78
C LEU A 36 6.12 -13.51 31.08
N SER A 37 7.37 -13.55 31.52
CA SER A 37 7.89 -12.77 32.63
C SER A 37 9.02 -11.87 32.15
N ALA A 38 8.91 -10.57 32.47
CA ALA A 38 9.92 -9.58 32.12
C ALA A 38 10.13 -8.64 33.30
N PRO A 39 11.05 -8.96 34.26
CA PRO A 39 11.32 -8.13 35.43
C PRO A 39 11.68 -6.71 35.01
N GLY A 40 10.99 -5.71 35.61
CA GLY A 40 11.19 -4.29 35.29
C GLY A 40 10.44 -3.78 34.06
N ALA A 41 9.68 -4.60 33.37
CA ALA A 41 8.78 -4.13 32.31
C ALA A 41 7.53 -3.47 32.91
N GLN A 42 7.01 -2.46 32.20
CA GLN A 42 5.65 -2.02 32.41
C GLN A 42 4.71 -3.13 31.96
N VAL A 43 3.75 -3.52 32.78
CA VAL A 43 2.79 -4.58 32.49
C VAL A 43 1.41 -3.96 32.22
N LEU A 44 0.76 -4.38 31.14
CA LEU A 44 -0.63 -4.06 30.83
C LEU A 44 -1.44 -5.33 30.79
N GLU A 45 -2.46 -5.42 31.65
CA GLU A 45 -3.44 -6.51 31.67
C GLU A 45 -4.54 -6.20 30.65
N LEU A 46 -4.69 -7.06 29.64
CA LEU A 46 -5.54 -6.84 28.46
C LEU A 46 -6.43 -8.05 28.19
N GLU A 47 -6.92 -8.67 29.26
CA GLU A 47 -7.71 -9.90 29.20
C GLU A 47 -8.93 -9.76 28.28
N GLY A 48 -9.10 -10.73 27.38
CA GLY A 48 -10.21 -10.80 26.45
C GLY A 48 -10.11 -9.87 25.23
N LEU A 49 -9.04 -9.09 25.11
CA LEU A 49 -8.80 -8.27 23.92
C LEU A 49 -8.05 -9.06 22.86
N TYR A 50 -8.30 -8.70 21.59
CA TYR A 50 -7.58 -9.24 20.45
C TYR A 50 -6.36 -8.37 20.13
N ALA A 51 -5.22 -9.01 19.86
CA ALA A 51 -4.03 -8.34 19.36
C ALA A 51 -3.64 -8.90 17.98
N MET A 52 -3.36 -8.01 17.05
CA MET A 52 -2.85 -8.34 15.73
C MET A 52 -1.72 -7.39 15.34
N PRO A 53 -0.91 -7.69 14.31
CA PRO A 53 0.01 -6.70 13.76
C PRO A 53 -0.73 -5.42 13.38
N GLY A 54 -0.09 -4.29 13.50
CA GLY A 54 -0.60 -3.07 12.89
C GLY A 54 -0.91 -3.29 11.41
N MET A 55 -2.06 -2.79 10.96
CA MET A 55 -2.46 -2.91 9.56
C MET A 55 -1.58 -2.06 8.65
N VAL A 56 -1.39 -2.54 7.43
CA VAL A 56 -0.56 -1.91 6.39
C VAL A 56 -1.41 -1.68 5.15
N ASP A 57 -1.69 -0.42 4.82
CA ASP A 57 -2.27 -0.08 3.53
C ASP A 57 -1.17 0.09 2.48
N ALA A 58 -1.12 -0.83 1.53
CA ALA A 58 -0.08 -0.88 0.51
C ALA A 58 -0.23 0.18 -0.60
N HIS A 59 -1.35 0.91 -0.66
CA HIS A 59 -1.60 1.96 -1.65
C HIS A 59 -2.69 2.93 -1.19
N CYS A 60 -2.31 4.15 -0.93
CA CYS A 60 -3.22 5.26 -0.63
C CYS A 60 -2.60 6.59 -1.08
N HIS A 61 -3.28 7.69 -0.75
CA HIS A 61 -2.84 9.06 -1.06
C HIS A 61 -2.98 9.97 0.16
N ILE A 62 -2.92 9.40 1.37
CA ILE A 62 -3.07 10.13 2.62
C ILE A 62 -2.07 11.27 2.74
N GLY A 63 -2.54 12.43 3.19
CA GLY A 63 -1.76 13.65 3.34
C GLY A 63 -1.53 14.43 2.04
N MET A 64 -1.93 13.89 0.85
CA MET A 64 -1.82 14.55 -0.45
C MET A 64 -3.18 15.03 -1.00
N TRP A 65 -4.27 14.57 -0.40
CA TRP A 65 -5.63 15.12 -0.49
C TRP A 65 -6.12 15.32 0.93
N GLU A 66 -5.98 16.56 1.42
CA GLU A 66 -6.33 16.88 2.79
C GLU A 66 -7.83 16.78 3.04
N ASP A 67 -8.22 16.18 4.16
CA ASP A 67 -9.63 16.04 4.53
C ASP A 67 -10.26 17.42 4.82
N GLY A 68 -11.34 17.71 4.10
CA GLY A 68 -12.08 18.97 4.23
C GLY A 68 -11.46 20.17 3.50
N ASN A 69 -10.29 20.04 2.91
CA ASN A 69 -9.65 21.05 2.08
C ASN A 69 -9.82 20.71 0.60
N MET A 70 -10.52 21.54 -0.14
CA MET A 70 -10.85 21.30 -1.55
C MET A 70 -9.61 21.49 -2.46
N ILE A 71 -9.56 22.58 -3.23
CA ILE A 71 -8.49 22.79 -4.21
C ILE A 71 -7.13 23.03 -3.54
N GLU A 72 -7.08 23.74 -2.43
CA GLU A 72 -5.83 24.03 -1.71
C GLU A 72 -5.17 22.77 -1.15
N GLY A 73 -5.96 21.79 -0.71
CA GLY A 73 -5.48 20.52 -0.17
C GLY A 73 -5.33 19.41 -1.21
N ASP A 74 -5.40 19.70 -2.51
CA ASP A 74 -5.29 18.71 -3.60
C ASP A 74 -3.91 18.79 -4.27
N ASP A 75 -2.93 18.13 -3.67
CA ASP A 75 -1.57 17.98 -4.17
C ASP A 75 -1.29 16.57 -4.75
N GLY A 76 -2.34 15.77 -4.92
CA GLY A 76 -2.20 14.39 -5.34
C GLY A 76 -1.89 14.17 -6.82
N ASN A 77 -2.13 15.18 -7.70
CA ASN A 77 -1.89 15.02 -9.14
C ASN A 77 -1.33 16.30 -9.76
N GLU A 78 -0.09 16.24 -10.24
CA GLU A 78 0.49 17.27 -11.11
C GLU A 78 0.03 17.04 -12.56
N THR A 79 -0.87 17.86 -13.06
CA THR A 79 -1.48 17.68 -14.38
C THR A 79 -0.93 18.59 -15.48
N SER A 80 0.20 19.26 -15.25
CA SER A 80 0.88 20.10 -16.24
C SER A 80 1.56 19.28 -17.35
N GLY A 81 1.83 18.01 -17.09
CA GLY A 81 2.40 17.05 -18.06
C GLY A 81 2.17 15.60 -17.66
N PRO A 82 2.10 14.66 -18.64
CA PRO A 82 1.77 13.27 -18.37
C PRO A 82 2.94 12.42 -17.81
N ILE A 83 4.15 12.97 -17.74
CA ILE A 83 5.37 12.26 -17.33
C ILE A 83 6.13 13.15 -16.34
N THR A 84 6.07 12.81 -15.07
CA THR A 84 6.64 13.58 -13.95
C THR A 84 7.33 12.66 -12.92
N PRO A 85 8.32 11.82 -13.32
CA PRO A 85 8.95 10.83 -12.45
C PRO A 85 9.80 11.44 -11.33
N GLU A 86 10.24 12.69 -11.47
CA GLU A 86 11.05 13.42 -10.50
C GLU A 86 10.28 13.90 -9.27
N LEU A 87 8.95 13.94 -9.33
CA LEU A 87 8.12 14.38 -8.20
C LEU A 87 8.15 13.35 -7.07
N ARG A 88 8.20 13.84 -5.84
CA ARG A 88 8.31 13.01 -4.65
C ARG A 88 7.15 13.27 -3.70
N ALA A 89 6.43 12.25 -3.31
CA ALA A 89 5.31 12.36 -2.37
C ALA A 89 5.69 13.08 -1.07
N ILE A 90 6.90 12.84 -0.55
CA ILE A 90 7.35 13.44 0.72
C ILE A 90 7.37 14.99 0.70
N ASP A 91 7.40 15.60 -0.49
CA ASP A 91 7.43 17.07 -0.63
C ASP A 91 6.00 17.65 -0.62
N ALA A 92 4.94 16.82 -0.74
CA ALA A 92 3.53 17.24 -0.79
C ALA A 92 2.68 16.70 0.37
N ILE A 93 3.21 15.75 1.16
CA ILE A 93 2.44 15.16 2.26
C ILE A 93 2.29 16.17 3.41
N ASN A 94 1.05 16.51 3.76
CA ASN A 94 0.74 17.17 5.02
C ASN A 94 0.71 16.13 6.16
N PRO A 95 1.74 16.08 7.05
CA PRO A 95 1.80 15.09 8.12
C PRO A 95 0.81 15.35 9.26
N PHE A 96 0.16 16.52 9.27
CA PHE A 96 -0.80 16.94 10.28
C PHE A 96 -2.26 16.74 9.83
N ASP A 97 -2.48 16.22 8.63
CA ASP A 97 -3.82 15.82 8.19
C ASP A 97 -4.44 14.89 9.22
N ARG A 98 -5.67 15.20 9.66
CA ARG A 98 -6.42 14.44 10.67
C ARG A 98 -6.55 12.95 10.33
N CYS A 99 -6.54 12.61 9.06
CA CYS A 99 -6.64 11.23 8.57
C CYS A 99 -5.54 10.32 9.12
N PHE A 100 -4.33 10.84 9.40
CA PHE A 100 -3.28 10.07 10.06
C PHE A 100 -3.68 9.65 11.48
N ALA A 101 -4.28 10.56 12.25
CA ALA A 101 -4.74 10.25 13.62
C ALA A 101 -5.91 9.25 13.60
N GLU A 102 -6.84 9.40 12.64
CA GLU A 102 -7.98 8.48 12.47
C GLU A 102 -7.51 7.08 12.03
N ALA A 103 -6.56 6.98 11.10
CA ALA A 103 -5.94 5.72 10.69
C ALA A 103 -5.22 5.03 11.87
N CYS A 104 -4.42 5.79 12.61
CA CYS A 104 -3.75 5.32 13.81
C CYS A 104 -4.75 4.79 14.85
N ALA A 105 -5.83 5.53 15.13
CA ALA A 105 -6.89 5.12 16.06
C ALA A 105 -7.64 3.86 15.62
N ALA A 106 -7.64 3.56 14.32
CA ALA A 106 -8.23 2.34 13.78
C ALA A 106 -7.28 1.14 13.76
N GLY A 107 -6.00 1.31 14.15
CA GLY A 107 -5.00 0.25 14.16
C GLY A 107 -4.24 0.09 12.84
N VAL A 108 -4.38 1.04 11.89
CA VAL A 108 -3.51 1.11 10.72
C VAL A 108 -2.22 1.81 11.13
N THR A 109 -1.09 1.10 11.15
CA THR A 109 0.19 1.62 11.66
C THR A 109 1.14 2.06 10.57
N ALA A 110 0.94 1.58 9.34
CA ALA A 110 1.76 1.95 8.21
C ALA A 110 0.92 2.09 6.93
N CYS A 111 1.34 2.99 6.06
CA CYS A 111 0.71 3.22 4.76
C CYS A 111 1.76 3.58 3.71
N VAL A 112 1.42 3.28 2.45
CA VAL A 112 2.22 3.65 1.27
C VAL A 112 1.45 4.70 0.50
N THR A 113 1.93 5.93 0.54
CA THR A 113 1.28 7.10 -0.03
C THR A 113 2.10 7.73 -1.15
N GLY A 114 1.42 8.31 -2.13
CA GLY A 114 2.08 8.90 -3.29
C GLY A 114 1.10 9.49 -4.30
N PRO A 115 1.59 9.89 -5.48
CA PRO A 115 0.75 10.53 -6.49
C PRO A 115 -0.41 9.66 -6.96
N GLY A 116 -1.51 10.31 -7.33
CA GLY A 116 -2.65 9.69 -7.97
C GLY A 116 -2.37 9.20 -9.39
N SER A 117 -3.42 8.88 -10.12
CA SER A 117 -3.34 8.21 -11.42
C SER A 117 -3.68 9.10 -12.62
N ALA A 118 -3.61 10.43 -12.47
CA ALA A 118 -3.81 11.36 -13.58
C ALA A 118 -2.73 11.22 -14.66
N ASN A 119 -1.47 10.98 -14.24
CA ASN A 119 -0.31 10.91 -15.13
C ASN A 119 0.03 9.48 -15.54
N VAL A 120 0.63 9.34 -16.72
CA VAL A 120 1.21 8.07 -17.18
C VAL A 120 2.38 7.64 -16.29
N ILE A 121 3.21 8.60 -15.85
CA ILE A 121 4.16 8.47 -14.75
C ILE A 121 3.95 9.66 -13.82
N GLY A 122 3.58 9.40 -12.56
CA GLY A 122 3.15 10.45 -11.63
C GLY A 122 4.20 10.89 -10.62
N GLY A 123 5.23 10.08 -10.36
CA GLY A 123 6.24 10.37 -9.34
C GLY A 123 6.43 9.24 -8.33
N GLN A 124 7.12 9.55 -7.25
CA GLN A 124 7.66 8.59 -6.30
C GLN A 124 6.77 8.48 -5.05
N PHE A 125 6.45 7.25 -4.66
CA PHE A 125 5.76 6.91 -3.41
C PHE A 125 6.70 6.88 -2.21
N ALA A 126 6.13 7.09 -1.03
CA ALA A 126 6.79 6.90 0.26
C ALA A 126 6.01 5.93 1.15
N ALA A 127 6.70 5.21 2.02
CA ALA A 127 6.11 4.44 3.11
C ALA A 127 6.24 5.21 4.42
N LEU A 128 5.15 5.35 5.15
CA LEU A 128 5.05 6.11 6.39
C LEU A 128 4.41 5.27 7.51
N LYS A 129 4.81 5.55 8.76
CA LYS A 129 4.04 5.23 9.96
C LYS A 129 2.92 6.26 10.13
N THR A 130 1.80 5.85 10.71
CA THR A 130 0.66 6.77 10.96
C THR A 130 0.78 7.57 12.26
N ARG A 131 1.84 7.34 13.06
CA ARG A 131 2.07 8.02 14.34
C ARG A 131 2.12 9.54 14.19
N PRO A 132 1.89 10.31 15.28
CA PRO A 132 2.08 11.77 15.29
C PRO A 132 3.52 12.17 14.92
N GLY A 133 3.69 13.39 14.42
CA GLY A 133 5.01 13.99 14.12
C GLY A 133 5.11 14.51 12.69
N SER A 134 6.29 14.98 12.31
CA SER A 134 6.63 15.44 10.96
C SER A 134 6.67 14.29 9.95
N VAL A 135 6.88 14.60 8.67
CA VAL A 135 7.09 13.56 7.64
C VAL A 135 8.30 12.69 7.99
N GLU A 136 9.38 13.30 8.46
CA GLU A 136 10.61 12.60 8.88
C GLU A 136 10.37 11.64 10.04
N ASP A 137 9.54 12.04 11.02
CA ASP A 137 9.18 11.19 12.16
C ASP A 137 8.34 9.97 11.74
N LYS A 138 7.58 10.11 10.66
CA LYS A 138 6.73 9.05 10.11
C LYS A 138 7.48 8.16 9.11
N LEU A 139 8.57 8.63 8.53
CA LEU A 139 9.21 8.02 7.37
C LEU A 139 9.75 6.62 7.67
N ILE A 140 9.31 5.65 6.85
CA ILE A 140 9.89 4.30 6.79
C ILE A 140 10.89 4.23 5.64
N GLN A 141 10.47 4.68 4.44
CA GLN A 141 11.30 4.67 3.22
C GLN A 141 10.77 5.67 2.18
N ALA A 142 11.67 6.42 1.55
CA ALA A 142 11.41 7.21 0.34
C ALA A 142 12.71 7.34 -0.49
N PRO A 143 12.64 7.13 -1.82
CA PRO A 143 11.48 6.58 -2.54
C PRO A 143 11.25 5.09 -2.23
N LEU A 144 9.97 4.68 -2.30
CA LEU A 144 9.60 3.27 -2.16
C LEU A 144 9.26 2.63 -3.51
N ALA A 145 8.57 3.37 -4.37
CA ALA A 145 8.11 2.93 -5.68
C ALA A 145 7.89 4.13 -6.61
N MET A 146 7.80 3.87 -7.92
CA MET A 146 7.42 4.86 -8.94
C MET A 146 5.97 4.63 -9.38
N LYS A 147 5.14 5.68 -9.39
CA LYS A 147 3.76 5.60 -9.90
C LYS A 147 3.73 5.59 -11.41
N ALA A 148 2.97 4.65 -11.97
CA ALA A 148 2.49 4.71 -13.35
C ALA A 148 0.98 4.44 -13.40
N ALA A 149 0.32 4.91 -14.47
CA ALA A 149 -1.09 4.65 -14.69
C ALA A 149 -1.41 4.38 -16.15
N LEU A 150 -2.27 3.39 -16.35
CA LEU A 150 -2.93 3.06 -17.62
C LEU A 150 -4.45 3.26 -17.45
N GLY A 151 -5.20 2.99 -18.52
CA GLY A 151 -6.65 3.01 -18.48
C GLY A 151 -7.30 4.37 -18.66
N GLU A 152 -8.35 4.63 -17.91
CA GLU A 152 -9.25 5.76 -18.14
C GLU A 152 -8.69 7.08 -17.64
N ASN A 153 -8.02 7.10 -16.49
CA ASN A 153 -7.66 8.34 -15.82
C ASN A 153 -6.70 9.21 -16.65
N PRO A 154 -5.53 8.74 -17.14
CA PRO A 154 -4.66 9.57 -17.96
C PRO A 154 -5.35 10.05 -19.23
N LYS A 155 -6.14 9.19 -19.89
CA LYS A 155 -6.90 9.57 -21.09
C LYS A 155 -7.87 10.70 -20.82
N ARG A 156 -8.65 10.61 -19.72
CA ARG A 156 -9.69 11.59 -19.38
C ARG A 156 -9.08 12.94 -19.03
N VAL A 157 -8.05 12.96 -18.22
CA VAL A 157 -7.38 14.17 -17.76
C VAL A 157 -6.80 14.93 -18.96
N TYR A 158 -6.00 14.29 -19.79
CA TYR A 158 -5.32 14.96 -20.89
C TYR A 158 -6.24 15.22 -22.10
N ALA A 159 -7.28 14.39 -22.31
CA ALA A 159 -8.31 14.70 -23.31
C ALA A 159 -9.09 15.97 -22.95
N ALA A 160 -9.41 16.20 -21.68
CA ALA A 160 -10.05 17.44 -21.24
C ALA A 160 -9.17 18.69 -21.50
N GLN A 161 -7.86 18.52 -21.45
CA GLN A 161 -6.87 19.55 -21.78
C GLN A 161 -6.54 19.61 -23.29
N LYS A 162 -7.19 18.79 -24.12
CA LYS A 162 -6.90 18.67 -25.57
C LYS A 162 -5.44 18.29 -25.87
N SER A 163 -4.81 17.54 -24.96
CA SER A 163 -3.41 17.10 -25.04
C SER A 163 -3.32 15.56 -25.06
N SER A 164 -2.13 15.01 -25.17
CA SER A 164 -1.84 13.56 -25.14
C SER A 164 -1.57 13.11 -23.71
N PRO A 165 -2.05 11.89 -23.31
CA PRO A 165 -2.71 10.86 -24.13
C PRO A 165 -4.23 11.03 -24.20
N GLN A 166 -4.82 10.62 -25.33
CA GLN A 166 -6.28 10.53 -25.51
C GLN A 166 -6.76 9.10 -25.78
N THR A 167 -5.82 8.17 -25.95
CA THR A 167 -6.10 6.76 -26.22
C THR A 167 -5.21 5.85 -25.36
N ARG A 168 -5.64 4.59 -25.15
CA ARG A 168 -4.81 3.56 -24.51
C ARG A 168 -3.49 3.33 -25.25
N MET A 169 -3.50 3.40 -26.59
CA MET A 169 -2.29 3.32 -27.42
C MET A 169 -1.30 4.44 -27.08
N ALA A 170 -1.79 5.69 -26.96
CA ALA A 170 -0.95 6.83 -26.63
C ALA A 170 -0.40 6.74 -25.18
N THR A 171 -1.21 6.29 -24.23
CA THR A 171 -0.77 6.07 -22.84
C THR A 171 0.37 5.05 -22.78
N ALA A 172 0.20 3.88 -23.42
CA ALA A 172 1.23 2.85 -23.49
C ALA A 172 2.49 3.33 -24.25
N ALA A 173 2.33 4.11 -25.32
CA ALA A 173 3.44 4.67 -26.08
C ALA A 173 4.24 5.70 -25.27
N LEU A 174 3.58 6.53 -24.47
CA LEU A 174 4.24 7.52 -23.59
C LEU A 174 5.05 6.81 -22.49
N LEU A 175 4.49 5.76 -21.87
CA LEU A 175 5.22 4.98 -20.87
C LEU A 175 6.48 4.35 -21.46
N ARG A 176 6.35 3.67 -22.61
CA ARG A 176 7.52 3.10 -23.31
C ARG A 176 8.53 4.15 -23.70
N ARG A 177 8.08 5.28 -24.22
CA ARG A 177 8.98 6.39 -24.63
C ARG A 177 9.80 6.87 -23.45
N ALA A 178 9.19 7.13 -22.29
CA ALA A 178 9.89 7.58 -21.11
C ALA A 178 10.97 6.58 -20.67
N LEU A 179 10.66 5.28 -20.68
CA LEU A 179 11.61 4.22 -20.33
C LEU A 179 12.76 4.13 -21.35
N LEU A 180 12.47 4.17 -22.66
CA LEU A 180 13.49 4.13 -23.71
C LEU A 180 14.39 5.36 -23.68
N GLU A 181 13.83 6.55 -23.46
CA GLU A 181 14.61 7.78 -23.31
C GLU A 181 15.53 7.74 -22.08
N ALA A 182 15.05 7.17 -20.96
CA ALA A 182 15.88 6.97 -19.78
C ALA A 182 17.00 5.93 -20.02
N GLN A 183 16.76 4.85 -20.75
CA GLN A 183 17.79 3.88 -21.17
C GLN A 183 18.86 4.55 -22.06
N ALA A 184 18.42 5.32 -23.06
CA ALA A 184 19.34 6.04 -23.96
C ALA A 184 20.16 7.09 -23.19
N TYR A 185 19.54 7.77 -22.24
CA TYR A 185 20.20 8.72 -21.35
C TYR A 185 21.28 8.04 -20.48
N ALA A 186 20.95 6.90 -19.84
CA ALA A 186 21.91 6.14 -19.03
C ALA A 186 23.14 5.73 -19.86
N LYS A 187 22.91 5.23 -21.08
CA LYS A 187 23.99 4.84 -22.00
C LYS A 187 24.87 6.04 -22.37
N LYS A 188 24.25 7.16 -22.73
CA LYS A 188 24.99 8.39 -23.07
C LYS A 188 25.84 8.91 -21.91
N ARG A 189 25.32 8.85 -20.67
CA ARG A 189 26.07 9.25 -19.47
C ARG A 189 27.25 8.34 -19.17
N ALA A 190 27.12 7.04 -19.41
CA ALA A 190 28.22 6.10 -19.22
C ALA A 190 29.37 6.27 -20.25
N GLU A 191 29.02 6.76 -21.45
CA GLU A 191 29.98 6.94 -22.57
C GLU A 191 30.68 8.30 -22.57
N LYS A 192 30.12 9.34 -21.88
CA LYS A 192 30.65 10.70 -21.90
C LYS A 192 30.69 11.31 -20.50
N GLU A 193 31.87 11.68 -20.03
CA GLU A 193 32.00 12.64 -18.93
C GLU A 193 31.34 13.97 -19.33
N GLY A 194 30.39 14.47 -18.46
CA GLY A 194 29.74 15.76 -18.66
C GLY A 194 28.48 15.74 -19.54
N ALA A 195 27.80 14.60 -19.67
CA ALA A 195 26.44 14.62 -20.24
C ALA A 195 25.49 15.48 -19.36
N ASP A 196 24.66 16.29 -20.01
CA ASP A 196 23.71 17.16 -19.32
C ASP A 196 22.82 16.36 -18.36
N PHE A 197 22.64 16.88 -17.15
CA PHE A 197 21.79 16.29 -16.13
C PHE A 197 20.32 16.47 -16.48
N ASP A 198 19.53 15.40 -16.41
CA ASP A 198 18.09 15.39 -16.62
C ASP A 198 17.43 14.69 -15.43
N MET A 199 16.81 15.47 -14.55
CA MET A 199 16.23 15.00 -13.30
C MET A 199 15.13 13.96 -13.51
N ALA A 200 14.30 14.13 -14.54
CA ALA A 200 13.21 13.21 -14.85
C ALA A 200 13.76 11.83 -15.29
N LYS A 201 14.79 11.83 -16.13
CA LYS A 201 15.43 10.58 -16.57
C LYS A 201 16.23 9.91 -15.45
N GLU A 202 16.92 10.68 -14.62
CA GLU A 202 17.61 10.14 -13.43
C GLU A 202 16.64 9.41 -12.50
N ALA A 203 15.44 9.96 -12.29
CA ALA A 203 14.43 9.35 -11.43
C ALA A 203 13.93 7.99 -11.95
N LEU A 204 14.06 7.70 -13.27
CA LEU A 204 13.68 6.44 -13.88
C LEU A 204 14.79 5.38 -13.87
N LEU A 205 16.06 5.76 -13.64
CA LEU A 205 17.18 4.81 -13.68
C LEU A 205 17.05 3.70 -12.61
N PRO A 206 16.65 3.98 -11.35
CA PRO A 206 16.43 2.93 -10.37
C PRO A 206 15.30 1.95 -10.80
N VAL A 207 14.28 2.44 -11.51
CA VAL A 207 13.21 1.58 -12.05
C VAL A 207 13.77 0.61 -13.08
N LEU A 208 14.56 1.11 -14.03
CA LEU A 208 15.21 0.31 -15.08
C LEU A 208 16.24 -0.70 -14.54
N ARG A 209 16.84 -0.43 -13.39
CA ARG A 209 17.78 -1.36 -12.72
C ARG A 209 17.08 -2.36 -11.80
N GLY A 210 15.74 -2.29 -11.68
CA GLY A 210 14.97 -3.14 -10.78
C GLY A 210 15.15 -2.83 -9.28
N GLU A 211 15.74 -1.67 -8.95
CA GLU A 211 15.93 -1.19 -7.58
C GLU A 211 14.64 -0.58 -7.02
N LEU A 212 13.89 0.14 -7.85
CA LEU A 212 12.63 0.80 -7.52
C LEU A 212 11.49 0.14 -8.31
N PRO A 213 10.50 -0.49 -7.66
CA PRO A 213 9.38 -1.10 -8.37
C PRO A 213 8.45 -0.04 -8.97
N LEU A 214 7.80 -0.42 -10.09
CA LEU A 214 6.77 0.39 -10.73
C LEU A 214 5.39 -0.02 -10.21
N LYS A 215 4.64 0.90 -9.57
CA LYS A 215 3.24 0.71 -9.14
C LYS A 215 2.30 1.12 -10.26
N ILE A 216 1.69 0.13 -10.95
CA ILE A 216 0.92 0.39 -12.18
C ILE A 216 -0.58 0.32 -11.88
N HIS A 217 -1.25 1.48 -11.90
CA HIS A 217 -2.70 1.58 -11.84
C HIS A 217 -3.33 0.98 -13.11
N ALA A 218 -4.17 -0.01 -12.95
CA ALA A 218 -4.96 -0.61 -14.01
C ALA A 218 -6.19 -1.34 -13.45
N HIS A 219 -7.39 -0.98 -13.93
CA HIS A 219 -8.64 -1.63 -13.51
C HIS A 219 -9.08 -2.73 -14.47
N ARG A 220 -9.10 -2.45 -15.77
CA ARG A 220 -9.63 -3.35 -16.80
C ARG A 220 -8.63 -4.45 -17.17
N ALA A 221 -9.15 -5.60 -17.54
CA ALA A 221 -8.33 -6.74 -17.96
C ALA A 221 -7.38 -6.41 -19.12
N ASP A 222 -7.83 -5.64 -20.13
CA ASP A 222 -7.00 -5.21 -21.25
C ASP A 222 -5.87 -4.24 -20.86
N ASP A 223 -6.13 -3.34 -19.90
CA ASP A 223 -5.12 -2.44 -19.34
C ASP A 223 -4.13 -3.20 -18.43
N ILE A 224 -4.61 -4.16 -17.61
CA ILE A 224 -3.77 -5.05 -16.80
C ILE A 224 -2.82 -5.87 -17.69
N LEU A 225 -3.33 -6.49 -18.73
CA LEU A 225 -2.49 -7.23 -19.71
C LEU A 225 -1.46 -6.33 -20.39
N THR A 226 -1.80 -5.06 -20.63
CA THR A 226 -0.86 -4.08 -21.18
C THR A 226 0.21 -3.69 -20.17
N ALA A 227 -0.15 -3.55 -18.87
CA ALA A 227 0.81 -3.31 -17.79
C ALA A 227 1.82 -4.44 -17.68
N ILE A 228 1.35 -5.70 -17.65
CA ILE A 228 2.20 -6.89 -17.61
C ILE A 228 3.15 -6.90 -18.81
N ARG A 229 2.63 -6.73 -20.02
CA ARG A 229 3.42 -6.75 -21.26
C ARG A 229 4.53 -5.69 -21.27
N ILE A 230 4.25 -4.46 -20.78
CA ILE A 230 5.26 -3.41 -20.72
C ILE A 230 6.29 -3.73 -19.64
N ALA A 231 5.86 -4.20 -18.47
CA ALA A 231 6.79 -4.58 -17.40
C ALA A 231 7.73 -5.71 -17.82
N GLU A 232 7.24 -6.72 -18.53
CA GLU A 232 8.05 -7.81 -19.11
C GLU A 232 9.01 -7.29 -20.19
N GLU A 233 8.54 -6.43 -21.11
CA GLU A 233 9.34 -5.84 -22.18
C GLU A 233 10.61 -5.12 -21.67
N PHE A 234 10.49 -4.47 -20.49
CA PHE A 234 11.58 -3.72 -19.87
C PHE A 234 12.21 -4.43 -18.66
N HIS A 235 11.80 -5.66 -18.34
CA HIS A 235 12.26 -6.46 -17.18
C HIS A 235 12.10 -5.72 -15.85
N LEU A 236 10.97 -5.04 -15.65
CA LEU A 236 10.71 -4.22 -14.47
C LEU A 236 10.21 -5.06 -13.29
N ARG A 237 10.60 -4.66 -12.08
CA ARG A 237 9.83 -5.03 -10.88
C ARG A 237 8.59 -4.16 -10.84
N PHE A 238 7.42 -4.77 -10.57
CA PHE A 238 6.17 -4.01 -10.58
C PHE A 238 5.11 -4.60 -9.66
N SER A 239 4.12 -3.77 -9.34
CA SER A 239 2.86 -4.19 -8.76
C SER A 239 1.69 -3.73 -9.64
N LEU A 240 0.65 -4.57 -9.66
CA LEU A 240 -0.64 -4.25 -10.27
C LEU A 240 -1.53 -3.63 -9.19
N GLU A 241 -1.89 -2.36 -9.38
CA GLU A 241 -2.73 -1.63 -8.46
C GLU A 241 -4.18 -1.64 -8.95
N HIS A 242 -5.12 -1.74 -8.01
CA HIS A 242 -6.56 -1.94 -8.23
C HIS A 242 -6.91 -3.32 -8.76
N CYS A 243 -6.40 -3.70 -9.90
CA CYS A 243 -6.57 -5.02 -10.53
C CYS A 243 -8.04 -5.49 -10.54
N THR A 244 -8.97 -4.55 -10.76
CA THR A 244 -10.43 -4.73 -10.58
C THR A 244 -11.00 -5.87 -11.40
N GLU A 245 -10.56 -6.03 -12.65
CA GLU A 245 -10.93 -7.13 -13.54
C GLU A 245 -9.90 -8.28 -13.56
N GLY A 246 -8.95 -8.31 -12.62
CA GLY A 246 -7.93 -9.36 -12.54
C GLY A 246 -8.51 -10.77 -12.44
N TYR A 247 -9.63 -10.92 -11.75
CA TYR A 247 -10.33 -12.20 -11.62
C TYR A 247 -10.88 -12.76 -12.96
N LEU A 248 -10.96 -11.94 -14.01
CA LEU A 248 -11.32 -12.38 -15.37
C LEU A 248 -10.13 -12.97 -16.13
N ILE A 249 -8.91 -12.72 -15.68
CA ILE A 249 -7.65 -13.12 -16.32
C ILE A 249 -6.67 -13.75 -15.33
N PRO A 250 -7.11 -14.68 -14.45
CA PRO A 250 -6.32 -15.16 -13.32
C PRO A 250 -5.01 -15.83 -13.74
N GLU A 251 -4.99 -16.52 -14.88
CA GLU A 251 -3.77 -17.17 -15.41
C GLU A 251 -2.66 -16.16 -15.70
N ALA A 252 -3.00 -15.03 -16.32
CA ALA A 252 -2.02 -13.97 -16.62
C ALA A 252 -1.51 -13.32 -15.33
N ILE A 253 -2.41 -13.09 -14.34
CA ILE A 253 -2.02 -12.55 -13.03
C ILE A 253 -1.08 -13.51 -12.31
N ARG A 254 -1.39 -14.82 -12.29
CA ARG A 254 -0.55 -15.83 -11.65
C ARG A 254 0.82 -15.92 -12.30
N GLN A 255 0.89 -15.95 -13.64
CA GLN A 255 2.16 -15.96 -14.36
C GLN A 255 3.01 -14.72 -14.04
N ALA A 256 2.39 -13.54 -13.98
CA ALA A 256 3.08 -12.31 -13.59
C ALA A 256 3.58 -12.39 -12.13
N GLN A 257 2.77 -12.94 -11.21
CA GLN A 257 3.14 -13.10 -9.80
C GLN A 257 4.27 -14.13 -9.63
N ASP A 258 4.25 -15.24 -10.37
CA ASP A 258 5.34 -16.24 -10.39
C ASP A 258 6.66 -15.62 -10.90
N ALA A 259 6.57 -14.61 -11.78
CA ALA A 259 7.70 -13.81 -12.24
C ALA A 259 8.09 -12.66 -11.25
N GLY A 260 7.40 -12.53 -10.11
CA GLY A 260 7.74 -11.58 -9.04
C GLY A 260 6.85 -10.35 -8.94
N ALA A 261 5.83 -10.19 -9.80
CA ALA A 261 4.87 -9.11 -9.68
C ALA A 261 4.08 -9.20 -8.37
N LYS A 262 3.68 -8.05 -7.83
CA LYS A 262 2.79 -7.96 -6.67
C LYS A 262 1.39 -7.55 -7.11
N VAL A 263 0.37 -7.98 -6.35
CA VAL A 263 -1.03 -7.67 -6.65
C VAL A 263 -1.64 -6.94 -5.45
N ILE A 264 -2.18 -5.77 -5.70
CA ILE A 264 -2.84 -4.94 -4.70
C ILE A 264 -4.22 -4.60 -5.24
N ILE A 265 -5.26 -5.08 -4.58
CA ILE A 265 -6.64 -4.96 -5.05
C ILE A 265 -7.46 -4.01 -4.19
N GLY A 266 -8.34 -3.27 -4.83
CA GLY A 266 -9.22 -2.31 -4.17
C GLY A 266 -9.29 -0.97 -4.92
N PRO A 267 -9.94 0.03 -4.29
CA PRO A 267 -10.77 -0.11 -3.09
C PRO A 267 -12.03 -0.94 -3.38
N LEU A 268 -12.46 -1.76 -2.41
CA LEU A 268 -13.65 -2.60 -2.59
C LEU A 268 -14.94 -1.80 -2.35
N LEU A 269 -14.92 -0.89 -1.36
CA LEU A 269 -16.07 -0.11 -0.93
C LEU A 269 -16.15 1.20 -1.71
N MET A 270 -16.51 1.11 -2.99
CA MET A 270 -16.73 2.27 -3.85
C MET A 270 -17.84 2.01 -4.87
N ASP A 271 -18.32 3.08 -5.51
CA ASP A 271 -19.31 2.99 -6.58
C ASP A 271 -18.67 2.61 -7.93
N ARG A 272 -19.52 2.39 -8.94
CA ARG A 272 -19.12 2.12 -10.33
C ARG A 272 -19.24 3.38 -11.20
N SER A 273 -18.70 4.50 -10.70
CA SER A 273 -18.78 5.82 -11.33
C SER A 273 -18.00 5.96 -12.66
N LYS A 274 -17.13 4.99 -12.97
CA LYS A 274 -16.32 4.95 -14.19
C LYS A 274 -16.56 3.67 -14.98
N VAL A 275 -16.40 3.72 -16.31
CA VAL A 275 -16.53 2.53 -17.17
C VAL A 275 -15.54 1.43 -16.79
N GLU A 276 -14.33 1.78 -16.36
CA GLU A 276 -13.32 0.81 -15.93
C GLU A 276 -13.68 0.08 -14.63
N LEU A 277 -14.68 0.57 -13.88
CA LEU A 277 -15.18 -0.03 -12.64
C LEU A 277 -16.46 -0.88 -12.82
N ARG A 278 -16.95 -1.02 -14.04
CA ARG A 278 -18.24 -1.71 -14.33
C ARG A 278 -18.30 -3.14 -13.76
N ASN A 279 -17.17 -3.83 -13.70
CA ASN A 279 -17.05 -5.20 -13.20
C ASN A 279 -16.48 -5.26 -11.78
N LEU A 280 -16.47 -4.15 -11.03
CA LEU A 280 -16.10 -4.14 -9.62
C LEU A 280 -17.05 -5.05 -8.82
N THR A 281 -16.47 -5.94 -8.03
CA THR A 281 -17.22 -6.88 -7.18
C THR A 281 -16.46 -7.18 -5.90
N PHE A 282 -17.20 -7.32 -4.79
CA PHE A 282 -16.64 -7.77 -3.52
C PHE A 282 -16.15 -9.23 -3.56
N GLN A 283 -16.54 -10.01 -4.58
CA GLN A 283 -16.10 -11.39 -4.77
C GLN A 283 -14.68 -11.49 -5.36
N ALA A 284 -14.14 -10.42 -5.94
CA ALA A 284 -12.83 -10.43 -6.60
C ALA A 284 -11.71 -11.01 -5.70
N PRO A 285 -11.60 -10.67 -4.38
CA PRO A 285 -10.61 -11.27 -3.49
C PRO A 285 -10.72 -12.80 -3.40
N LYS A 286 -11.94 -13.30 -3.21
CA LYS A 286 -12.22 -14.74 -3.15
C LYS A 286 -11.85 -15.44 -4.45
N LEU A 287 -12.25 -14.88 -5.58
CA LEU A 287 -11.99 -15.45 -6.91
C LEU A 287 -10.48 -15.52 -7.22
N LEU A 288 -9.71 -14.51 -6.82
CA LEU A 288 -8.25 -14.50 -6.96
C LEU A 288 -7.59 -15.50 -6.00
N HIS A 289 -8.03 -15.53 -4.74
CA HIS A 289 -7.54 -16.50 -3.75
C HIS A 289 -7.73 -17.96 -4.21
N ASP A 290 -8.89 -18.30 -4.75
CA ASP A 290 -9.20 -19.65 -5.26
C ASP A 290 -8.29 -20.07 -6.42
N GLN A 291 -7.65 -19.12 -7.09
CA GLN A 291 -6.64 -19.36 -8.14
C GLN A 291 -5.21 -19.37 -7.59
N GLY A 292 -5.03 -19.32 -6.27
CA GLY A 292 -3.72 -19.31 -5.61
C GLY A 292 -2.95 -17.99 -5.75
N ILE A 293 -3.64 -16.88 -6.05
CA ILE A 293 -3.03 -15.56 -6.19
C ILE A 293 -2.99 -14.89 -4.82
N GLU A 294 -1.79 -14.53 -4.34
CA GLU A 294 -1.59 -13.69 -3.16
C GLU A 294 -1.85 -12.23 -3.52
N PHE A 295 -2.58 -11.51 -2.69
CA PHE A 295 -2.86 -10.10 -2.87
C PHE A 295 -2.89 -9.34 -1.54
N ALA A 296 -2.66 -8.04 -1.59
CA ALA A 296 -2.99 -7.09 -0.53
C ALA A 296 -4.32 -6.39 -0.85
N LEU A 297 -5.03 -5.98 0.21
CA LEU A 297 -6.16 -5.05 0.10
C LEU A 297 -5.68 -3.62 0.38
N MET A 298 -6.31 -2.65 -0.30
CA MET A 298 -6.03 -1.22 -0.11
C MET A 298 -7.32 -0.40 -0.02
N THR A 299 -7.20 0.80 0.51
CA THR A 299 -8.31 1.77 0.58
C THR A 299 -8.28 2.76 -0.57
N ASP A 300 -7.12 3.00 -1.19
CA ASP A 300 -6.97 4.11 -2.14
C ASP A 300 -7.41 5.44 -1.52
N HIS A 301 -7.15 5.62 -0.20
CA HIS A 301 -7.55 6.84 0.51
C HIS A 301 -7.22 8.09 -0.31
N PRO A 302 -8.14 9.04 -0.48
CA PRO A 302 -9.39 9.23 0.25
C PRO A 302 -10.64 8.56 -0.35
N VAL A 303 -10.50 7.71 -1.39
CA VAL A 303 -11.66 7.00 -1.98
C VAL A 303 -12.42 6.21 -0.93
N VAL A 304 -11.71 5.42 -0.13
CA VAL A 304 -12.20 4.88 1.13
C VAL A 304 -11.30 5.45 2.23
N PRO A 305 -11.84 6.11 3.25
CA PRO A 305 -11.01 6.59 4.35
C PRO A 305 -10.20 5.44 4.99
N LEU A 306 -8.91 5.70 5.25
CA LEU A 306 -7.92 4.68 5.62
C LEU A 306 -8.31 3.86 6.84
N GLN A 307 -9.03 4.45 7.81
CA GLN A 307 -9.55 3.76 9.00
C GLN A 307 -10.54 2.63 8.68
N TYR A 308 -11.07 2.54 7.46
CA TYR A 308 -12.01 1.48 7.04
C TYR A 308 -11.34 0.32 6.30
N LEU A 309 -10.02 0.23 6.32
CA LEU A 309 -9.28 -0.91 5.75
C LEU A 309 -9.79 -2.27 6.30
N PRO A 310 -10.04 -2.46 7.63
CA PRO A 310 -10.60 -3.71 8.14
C PRO A 310 -12.04 -3.98 7.65
N VAL A 311 -12.82 -2.94 7.35
CA VAL A 311 -14.15 -3.10 6.76
C VAL A 311 -14.06 -3.67 5.34
N CYS A 312 -13.09 -3.22 4.54
CA CYS A 312 -12.83 -3.77 3.22
C CYS A 312 -12.51 -5.28 3.30
N ALA A 313 -11.69 -5.69 4.27
CA ALA A 313 -11.37 -7.09 4.52
C ALA A 313 -12.61 -7.89 4.97
N ALA A 314 -13.43 -7.34 5.87
CA ALA A 314 -14.67 -7.97 6.34
C ALA A 314 -15.69 -8.17 5.20
N LEU A 315 -15.77 -7.24 4.25
CA LEU A 315 -16.62 -7.38 3.06
C LEU A 315 -16.14 -8.53 2.14
N ALA A 316 -14.85 -8.74 2.02
CA ALA A 316 -14.31 -9.88 1.28
C ALA A 316 -14.64 -11.22 1.97
N VAL A 317 -14.58 -11.26 3.32
CA VAL A 317 -15.01 -12.45 4.10
C VAL A 317 -16.49 -12.73 3.92
N ARG A 318 -17.33 -11.71 3.94
CA ARG A 318 -18.78 -11.87 3.67
C ARG A 318 -19.05 -12.54 2.32
N GLU A 319 -18.19 -12.31 1.33
CA GLU A 319 -18.30 -12.93 0.00
C GLU A 319 -17.55 -14.29 -0.11
N GLY A 320 -17.04 -14.81 1.00
CA GLY A 320 -16.51 -16.16 1.12
C GLY A 320 -14.98 -16.29 1.13
N LEU A 321 -14.22 -15.18 1.22
CA LEU A 321 -12.80 -15.25 1.53
C LEU A 321 -12.64 -15.74 2.97
N ASP A 322 -11.64 -16.59 3.25
CA ASP A 322 -11.36 -16.99 4.62
C ASP A 322 -10.79 -15.83 5.46
N GLU A 323 -11.07 -15.85 6.77
CA GLU A 323 -10.71 -14.76 7.68
C GLU A 323 -9.18 -14.57 7.82
N ASP A 324 -8.41 -15.65 7.82
CA ASP A 324 -6.95 -15.60 7.93
C ASP A 324 -6.34 -14.90 6.72
N THR A 325 -6.78 -15.26 5.52
CA THR A 325 -6.35 -14.58 4.28
C THR A 325 -6.78 -13.12 4.26
N ALA A 326 -8.00 -12.80 4.71
CA ALA A 326 -8.48 -11.42 4.76
C ALA A 326 -7.66 -10.55 5.72
N LEU A 327 -7.33 -11.07 6.91
CA LEU A 327 -6.46 -10.39 7.88
C LEU A 327 -5.03 -10.25 7.35
N LYS A 328 -4.48 -11.29 6.71
CA LYS A 328 -3.17 -11.20 6.06
C LYS A 328 -3.15 -10.18 4.93
N ALA A 329 -4.23 -10.05 4.16
CA ALA A 329 -4.33 -9.09 3.04
C ALA A 329 -4.21 -7.63 3.48
N ILE A 330 -4.54 -7.30 4.73
CA ILE A 330 -4.41 -5.97 5.32
C ILE A 330 -3.22 -5.83 6.29
N THR A 331 -2.36 -6.83 6.38
CA THR A 331 -1.20 -6.86 7.27
C THR A 331 0.02 -7.40 6.53
N LEU A 332 0.29 -8.72 6.62
CA LEU A 332 1.48 -9.37 6.07
C LEU A 332 1.58 -9.26 4.55
N HIS A 333 0.48 -9.48 3.81
CA HIS A 333 0.50 -9.35 2.36
C HIS A 333 0.65 -7.87 1.94
N GLY A 334 0.07 -6.93 2.71
CA GLY A 334 0.32 -5.49 2.53
C GLY A 334 1.81 -5.16 2.64
N ALA A 335 2.46 -5.64 3.70
CA ALA A 335 3.89 -5.47 3.89
C ALA A 335 4.73 -6.13 2.77
N ARG A 336 4.38 -7.37 2.37
CA ARG A 336 5.05 -8.09 1.27
C ARG A 336 4.91 -7.43 -0.08
N ALA A 337 3.72 -6.86 -0.34
CA ALA A 337 3.47 -6.18 -1.60
C ALA A 337 4.40 -4.99 -1.84
N VAL A 338 4.93 -4.42 -0.76
CA VAL A 338 5.77 -3.23 -0.78
C VAL A 338 7.20 -3.47 -0.27
N GLY A 339 7.57 -4.74 0.00
CA GLY A 339 8.93 -5.12 0.41
C GLY A 339 9.29 -4.71 1.84
N LEU A 340 8.33 -4.63 2.74
CA LEU A 340 8.51 -4.26 4.15
C LEU A 340 8.21 -5.42 5.13
N GLU A 341 8.06 -6.65 4.64
CA GLU A 341 7.70 -7.82 5.43
C GLU A 341 8.73 -8.21 6.49
N ASP A 342 9.97 -7.84 6.35
CA ASP A 342 11.02 -8.06 7.36
C ASP A 342 10.83 -7.17 8.60
N ARG A 343 10.02 -6.11 8.48
CA ARG A 343 9.75 -5.15 9.54
C ARG A 343 8.31 -5.17 10.04
N LEU A 344 7.33 -5.38 9.14
CA LEU A 344 5.91 -5.15 9.37
C LEU A 344 5.06 -6.37 9.03
N GLY A 345 3.79 -6.31 9.37
CA GLY A 345 2.73 -7.18 8.90
C GLY A 345 2.54 -8.49 9.64
N SER A 346 3.42 -8.84 10.58
CA SER A 346 3.22 -9.99 11.47
C SER A 346 3.85 -9.74 12.83
N LEU A 347 3.34 -10.46 13.86
CA LEU A 347 3.91 -10.43 15.20
C LEU A 347 5.00 -11.51 15.32
N GLU A 348 6.22 -11.16 14.90
CA GLU A 348 7.38 -12.04 14.97
C GLU A 348 8.53 -11.33 15.71
N PRO A 349 9.32 -12.06 16.50
CA PRO A 349 10.49 -11.47 17.16
C PRO A 349 11.44 -10.79 16.17
N GLY A 350 11.85 -9.56 16.51
CA GLY A 350 12.73 -8.73 15.67
C GLY A 350 12.02 -7.72 14.78
N LYS A 351 10.73 -7.92 14.47
CA LYS A 351 9.93 -6.95 13.72
C LYS A 351 9.58 -5.73 14.57
N ASP A 352 9.14 -4.67 13.92
CA ASP A 352 8.69 -3.44 14.58
C ASP A 352 7.56 -3.76 15.57
N GLY A 353 7.54 -3.11 16.71
CA GLY A 353 6.52 -3.27 17.73
C GLY A 353 5.21 -2.57 17.37
N ASP A 354 4.71 -2.84 16.17
CA ASP A 354 3.46 -2.31 15.63
C ASP A 354 2.33 -3.28 15.96
N VAL A 355 1.49 -2.93 16.92
CA VAL A 355 0.43 -3.78 17.44
C VAL A 355 -0.88 -3.01 17.50
N ALA A 356 -1.95 -3.59 16.93
CA ALA A 356 -3.31 -3.09 17.06
C ALA A 356 -4.11 -4.00 18.01
N ILE A 357 -4.78 -3.40 18.99
CA ILE A 357 -5.55 -4.11 20.04
C ILE A 357 -7.02 -3.74 19.93
N PHE A 358 -7.86 -4.76 19.81
CA PHE A 358 -9.29 -4.62 19.52
C PHE A 358 -10.15 -5.17 20.65
N ARG A 359 -11.28 -4.50 20.89
CA ARG A 359 -12.37 -5.02 21.71
C ARG A 359 -13.32 -5.83 20.86
N GLY A 360 -13.03 -7.11 20.67
CA GLY A 360 -13.72 -8.02 19.76
C GLY A 360 -12.91 -8.35 18.52
N HIS A 361 -13.41 -9.26 17.68
CA HIS A 361 -12.69 -9.71 16.50
C HIS A 361 -12.45 -8.55 15.52
N PRO A 362 -11.24 -8.36 14.95
CA PRO A 362 -10.91 -7.21 14.10
C PRO A 362 -11.79 -7.05 12.85
N LEU A 363 -12.34 -8.14 12.32
CA LEU A 363 -13.24 -8.13 11.15
C LEU A 363 -14.73 -7.93 11.52
N ASP A 364 -15.09 -7.88 12.80
CA ASP A 364 -16.46 -7.48 13.19
C ASP A 364 -16.55 -5.95 13.06
N VAL A 365 -17.44 -5.47 12.21
CA VAL A 365 -17.67 -4.02 11.98
C VAL A 365 -18.04 -3.25 13.24
N ARG A 366 -18.53 -3.93 14.29
CA ARG A 366 -18.82 -3.35 15.61
C ARG A 366 -17.60 -3.31 16.54
N SER A 367 -16.53 -4.04 16.19
CA SER A 367 -15.28 -4.05 16.94
C SER A 367 -14.58 -2.70 16.82
N ARG A 368 -13.88 -2.32 17.88
CA ARG A 368 -13.09 -1.09 17.93
C ARG A 368 -11.64 -1.40 18.26
N CYS A 369 -10.73 -0.80 17.53
CA CYS A 369 -9.35 -0.70 18.00
C CYS A 369 -9.34 0.21 19.22
N VAL A 370 -8.88 -0.32 20.34
CA VAL A 370 -8.86 0.40 21.62
C VAL A 370 -7.46 0.84 22.01
N MET A 371 -6.43 0.26 21.39
CA MET A 371 -5.05 0.68 21.58
C MET A 371 -4.23 0.39 20.33
N THR A 372 -3.38 1.34 19.96
CA THR A 372 -2.43 1.17 18.85
C THR A 372 -1.03 1.46 19.36
N LEU A 373 -0.11 0.54 19.09
CA LEU A 373 1.31 0.71 19.34
C LEU A 373 2.05 0.80 18.01
N ILE A 374 2.97 1.75 17.91
CA ILE A 374 3.89 1.91 16.78
C ILE A 374 5.31 1.99 17.34
N ASP A 375 6.20 1.16 16.81
CA ASP A 375 7.58 1.01 17.30
C ASP A 375 7.60 0.80 18.83
N GLY A 376 6.68 -0.02 19.35
CA GLY A 376 6.56 -0.37 20.77
C GLY A 376 6.05 0.76 21.69
N GLN A 377 5.66 1.90 21.13
CA GLN A 377 5.11 3.04 21.88
C GLN A 377 3.60 3.10 21.70
N ILE A 378 2.87 3.32 22.79
CA ILE A 378 1.42 3.54 22.75
C ILE A 378 1.17 4.92 22.14
N VAL A 379 0.55 4.94 20.96
CA VAL A 379 0.22 6.17 20.20
C VAL A 379 -1.27 6.48 20.22
N HIS A 380 -2.10 5.49 20.55
CA HIS A 380 -3.54 5.62 20.77
C HIS A 380 -3.98 4.69 21.91
N ASP A 381 -4.83 5.18 22.82
CA ASP A 381 -5.36 4.40 23.95
C ASP A 381 -6.76 4.92 24.35
N GLN A 382 -7.76 4.08 24.15
CA GLN A 382 -9.17 4.30 24.51
C GLN A 382 -9.79 3.06 25.17
N ARG A 383 -9.04 2.37 26.01
CA ARG A 383 -9.48 1.20 26.77
C ARG A 383 -10.65 1.46 27.72
#